data_7e812f3011fd067a95370f07da8f50ee
#
_entry.id   7e812f3011fd067a95370f07da8f50ee
#
_cell.length_a   1.000
_cell.length_b   1.000
_cell.length_c   1.000
_cell.angle_alpha   90.00
_cell.angle_beta   90.00
_cell.angle_gamma   90.00
#
_symmetry.space_group_name_H-M   'P 1'
#
loop_
_entity.id
_entity.type
_entity.pdbx_description
1 polymer ?
#
loop_
_entity_poly.entity_id
_entity_poly.type
_entity_poly.pdbx_seq_one_letter_code
_entity_poly.pdbx_strand_id
1 'polypeptide(L)'
;YSAMYKEKGMKESLNINELNSYIENGDLLLTTVYADNTPLIFHSYIKNGQNARLLHSCSEFRVSDKGMRNFIGRANKYLHWTDMLYLKSEGVTNYDWGGIHSFEEPNGIDKFKMAFGGERKEYYNLLVYKSLKAKIYNFIKNMFSKGN
;
A
#
# COMPACT_ATOMS: atom_id res chain seq x y z
N TYR A 1 7.69 2.65 -8.90
CA TYR A 1 6.60 3.30 -8.17
C TYR A 1 6.36 4.71 -8.69
N SER A 2 7.37 5.56 -8.76
CA SER A 2 7.27 6.93 -9.28
C SER A 2 6.73 6.99 -10.72
N ALA A 3 7.18 6.09 -11.60
CA ALA A 3 6.69 6.00 -12.98
C ALA A 3 5.18 5.71 -13.02
N MET A 4 4.69 4.78 -12.19
CA MET A 4 3.26 4.47 -12.08
C MET A 4 2.42 5.67 -11.63
N TYR A 5 2.92 6.49 -10.71
CA TYR A 5 2.21 7.70 -10.24
C TYR A 5 2.17 8.78 -11.33
N LYS A 6 3.29 8.96 -12.06
CA LYS A 6 3.37 9.87 -13.19
C LYS A 6 2.37 9.52 -14.28
N GLU A 7 2.25 8.23 -14.63
CA GLU A 7 1.27 7.75 -15.61
C GLU A 7 -0.19 7.95 -15.17
N LYS A 8 -0.45 7.88 -13.86
CA LYS A 8 -1.78 8.17 -13.30
C LYS A 8 -2.09 9.66 -13.21
N GLY A 9 -1.14 10.54 -13.57
CA GLY A 9 -1.28 11.99 -13.35
C GLY A 9 -1.38 12.38 -11.88
N MET A 10 -0.90 11.52 -10.98
CA MET A 10 -0.96 11.73 -9.54
C MET A 10 0.39 12.22 -9.01
N LYS A 11 0.34 13.06 -7.97
CA LYS A 11 1.55 13.48 -7.27
C LYS A 11 2.11 12.29 -6.49
N GLU A 12 3.40 12.04 -6.63
CA GLU A 12 4.10 11.01 -5.85
C GLU A 12 4.01 11.33 -4.35
N SER A 13 3.68 10.30 -3.56
CA SER A 13 3.57 10.41 -2.10
C SER A 13 4.59 9.56 -1.36
N LEU A 14 5.67 9.11 -2.04
CA LEU A 14 6.68 8.26 -1.44
C LEU A 14 7.50 9.05 -0.41
N ASN A 15 7.39 8.68 0.86
CA ASN A 15 8.19 9.25 1.93
C ASN A 15 9.48 8.45 2.14
N ILE A 16 10.55 8.89 1.50
CA ILE A 16 11.85 8.19 1.55
C ILE A 16 12.41 8.10 2.98
N ASN A 17 12.23 9.14 3.81
CA ASN A 17 12.72 9.12 5.19
C ASN A 17 11.98 8.07 6.02
N GLU A 18 10.69 7.92 5.81
CA GLU A 18 9.88 6.88 6.45
C GLU A 18 10.30 5.47 6.01
N LEU A 19 10.52 5.26 4.71
CA LEU A 19 11.00 3.99 4.19
C LEU A 19 12.39 3.63 4.73
N ASN A 20 13.31 4.58 4.80
CA ASN A 20 14.62 4.36 5.38
C ASN A 20 14.52 3.94 6.85
N SER A 21 13.63 4.55 7.62
CA SER A 21 13.39 4.16 9.01
C SER A 21 12.90 2.71 9.13
N TYR A 22 12.02 2.25 8.24
CA TYR A 22 11.57 0.85 8.22
C TYR A 22 12.69 -0.11 7.80
N ILE A 23 13.59 0.30 6.88
CA ILE A 23 14.77 -0.48 6.48
C ILE A 23 15.73 -0.63 7.67
N GLU A 24 16.06 0.48 8.34
CA GLU A 24 16.98 0.51 9.48
C GLU A 24 16.49 -0.36 10.65
N ASN A 25 15.18 -0.44 10.85
CA ASN A 25 14.56 -1.27 11.89
C ASN A 25 14.35 -2.74 11.46
N GLY A 26 14.58 -3.09 10.19
CA GLY A 26 14.29 -4.43 9.67
C GLY A 26 12.78 -4.72 9.49
N ASP A 27 11.95 -3.69 9.49
CA ASP A 27 10.49 -3.81 9.41
C ASP A 27 9.97 -3.82 7.97
N LEU A 28 10.80 -3.47 6.97
CA LEU A 28 10.41 -3.44 5.56
C LEU A 28 10.65 -4.78 4.88
N LEU A 29 9.61 -5.37 4.31
CA LEU A 29 9.69 -6.51 3.38
C LEU A 29 9.39 -6.03 1.97
N LEU A 30 10.25 -6.40 1.01
CA LEU A 30 10.01 -6.20 -0.43
C LEU A 30 9.89 -7.55 -1.12
N THR A 31 8.88 -7.70 -1.96
CA THR A 31 8.69 -8.87 -2.82
C THR A 31 8.52 -8.46 -4.27
N THR A 32 8.94 -9.30 -5.21
CA THR A 32 8.97 -8.95 -6.62
C THR A 32 8.73 -10.18 -7.49
N VAL A 33 7.94 -10.01 -8.56
CA VAL A 33 7.85 -10.98 -9.65
C VAL A 33 8.70 -10.49 -10.82
N TYR A 34 9.51 -11.39 -11.35
CA TYR A 34 10.31 -11.19 -12.56
C TYR A 34 9.79 -12.05 -13.71
N ALA A 35 9.88 -11.54 -14.93
CA ALA A 35 9.80 -12.32 -16.15
C ALA A 35 11.06 -12.00 -17.00
N ASP A 36 11.83 -13.03 -17.37
CA ASP A 36 13.06 -12.88 -18.16
C ASP A 36 14.00 -11.80 -17.60
N ASN A 37 14.24 -11.80 -16.29
CA ASN A 37 15.03 -10.81 -15.55
C ASN A 37 14.47 -9.39 -15.51
N THR A 38 13.26 -9.17 -16.03
CA THR A 38 12.56 -7.87 -15.94
C THR A 38 11.57 -7.90 -14.78
N PRO A 39 11.67 -6.96 -13.83
CA PRO A 39 10.74 -6.88 -12.73
C PRO A 39 9.37 -6.39 -13.23
N LEU A 40 8.31 -7.15 -12.98
CA LEU A 40 6.95 -6.84 -13.42
C LEU A 40 6.04 -6.33 -12.31
N ILE A 41 6.26 -6.83 -11.08
CA ILE A 41 5.38 -6.53 -9.95
C ILE A 41 6.25 -6.36 -8.71
N PHE A 42 5.91 -5.35 -7.91
CA PHE A 42 6.53 -5.10 -6.61
C PHE A 42 5.47 -4.95 -5.53
N HIS A 43 5.71 -5.58 -4.40
CA HIS A 43 5.01 -5.26 -3.16
C HIS A 43 5.99 -4.81 -2.09
N SER A 44 5.55 -3.89 -1.24
CA SER A 44 6.23 -3.57 0.01
C SER A 44 5.29 -3.70 1.18
N TYR A 45 5.80 -4.24 2.28
CA TYR A 45 5.07 -4.47 3.52
C TYR A 45 5.84 -3.87 4.68
N ILE A 46 5.10 -3.33 5.66
CA ILE A 46 5.63 -3.06 6.98
C ILE A 46 5.27 -4.24 7.87
N LYS A 47 6.28 -4.83 8.52
CA LYS A 47 6.10 -5.88 9.53
C LYS A 47 6.27 -5.28 10.92
N ASN A 48 5.36 -5.61 11.84
CA ASN A 48 5.46 -5.26 13.24
C ASN A 48 4.87 -6.38 14.09
N GLY A 49 5.73 -7.21 14.67
CA GLY A 49 5.34 -8.38 15.43
C GLY A 49 4.49 -9.32 14.58
N GLN A 50 3.25 -9.59 15.00
CA GLN A 50 2.31 -10.47 14.31
C GLN A 50 1.51 -9.79 13.18
N ASN A 51 1.82 -8.55 12.84
CA ASN A 51 1.10 -7.79 11.84
C ASN A 51 1.98 -7.50 10.63
N ALA A 52 1.43 -7.63 9.43
CA ALA A 52 2.02 -7.12 8.21
C ALA A 52 1.00 -6.31 7.43
N ARG A 53 1.37 -5.09 7.05
CA ARG A 53 0.53 -4.20 6.28
C ARG A 53 1.12 -3.98 4.89
N LEU A 54 0.31 -4.17 3.86
CA LEU A 54 0.66 -3.79 2.49
C LEU A 54 0.80 -2.27 2.42
N LEU A 55 2.02 -1.80 2.17
CA LEU A 55 2.33 -0.37 2.05
C LEU A 55 2.18 0.09 0.61
N HIS A 56 2.82 -0.62 -0.33
CA HIS A 56 2.75 -0.31 -1.75
C HIS A 56 2.58 -1.58 -2.58
N SER A 57 1.86 -1.45 -3.69
CA SER A 57 1.78 -2.45 -4.76
C SER A 57 1.85 -1.71 -6.10
N CYS A 58 2.78 -2.08 -6.96
CA CYS A 58 2.87 -1.55 -8.30
C CYS A 58 3.23 -2.63 -9.31
N SER A 59 2.85 -2.40 -10.57
CA SER A 59 3.10 -3.33 -11.66
C SER A 59 3.16 -2.60 -13.00
N GLU A 60 3.81 -3.22 -13.99
CA GLU A 60 3.87 -2.77 -15.39
C GLU A 60 2.55 -3.00 -16.16
N PHE A 61 1.44 -3.15 -15.45
CA PHE A 61 0.13 -3.48 -16.03
C PHE A 61 -0.35 -2.49 -17.08
N ARG A 62 -0.09 -1.18 -16.89
CA ARG A 62 -0.66 -0.13 -17.74
C ARG A 62 0.03 0.00 -19.09
N VAL A 63 1.33 -0.22 -19.13
CA VAL A 63 2.16 -0.11 -20.34
C VAL A 63 2.14 -1.38 -21.20
N SER A 64 1.52 -2.45 -20.70
CA SER A 64 1.50 -3.76 -21.35
C SER A 64 0.32 -3.95 -22.28
N ASP A 65 0.45 -4.81 -23.29
CA ASP A 65 -0.65 -5.25 -24.13
C ASP A 65 -1.69 -6.06 -23.33
N LYS A 66 -2.83 -6.42 -23.99
CA LYS A 66 -3.92 -7.14 -23.33
C LYS A 66 -3.50 -8.51 -22.77
N GLY A 67 -2.64 -9.24 -23.50
CA GLY A 67 -2.16 -10.56 -23.07
C GLY A 67 -1.29 -10.45 -21.84
N MET A 68 -0.32 -9.53 -21.88
CA MET A 68 0.58 -9.25 -20.78
C MET A 68 -0.17 -8.71 -19.55
N ARG A 69 -1.18 -7.83 -19.74
CA ARG A 69 -2.04 -7.37 -18.62
C ARG A 69 -2.74 -8.52 -17.92
N ASN A 70 -3.29 -9.49 -18.66
CA ASN A 70 -3.92 -10.66 -18.07
C ASN A 70 -2.90 -11.53 -17.31
N PHE A 71 -1.70 -11.68 -17.85
CA PHE A 71 -0.60 -12.38 -17.17
C PHE A 71 -0.20 -11.66 -15.87
N ILE A 72 0.06 -10.35 -15.92
CA ILE A 72 0.43 -9.54 -14.76
C ILE A 72 -0.69 -9.59 -13.69
N GLY A 73 -1.96 -9.51 -14.10
CA GLY A 73 -3.08 -9.61 -13.17
C GLY A 73 -3.13 -10.94 -12.40
N ARG A 74 -2.85 -12.07 -13.09
CA ARG A 74 -2.75 -13.39 -12.43
C ARG A 74 -1.50 -13.49 -11.56
N ALA A 75 -0.36 -13.05 -12.07
CA ALA A 75 0.90 -13.04 -11.33
C ALA A 75 0.82 -12.18 -10.06
N ASN A 76 0.11 -11.04 -10.11
CA ASN A 76 -0.12 -10.20 -8.94
C ASN A 76 -0.95 -10.92 -7.86
N LYS A 77 -2.01 -11.64 -8.26
CA LYS A 77 -2.77 -12.47 -7.30
C LYS A 77 -1.90 -13.56 -6.68
N TYR A 78 -1.10 -14.23 -7.50
CA TYR A 78 -0.20 -15.26 -7.03
C TYR A 78 0.86 -14.71 -6.08
N LEU A 79 1.45 -13.54 -6.38
CA LEU A 79 2.41 -12.90 -5.49
C LEU A 79 1.79 -12.57 -4.13
N HIS A 80 0.59 -11.96 -4.08
CA HIS A 80 -0.10 -11.71 -2.80
C HIS A 80 -0.32 -13.00 -2.01
N TRP A 81 -0.73 -14.09 -2.69
CA TRP A 81 -0.91 -15.37 -2.02
C TRP A 81 0.39 -15.92 -1.46
N THR A 82 1.47 -15.87 -2.23
CA THR A 82 2.82 -16.29 -1.82
C THR A 82 3.33 -15.44 -0.66
N ASP A 83 3.14 -14.13 -0.74
CA ASP A 83 3.50 -13.19 0.33
C ASP A 83 2.76 -13.54 1.64
N MET A 84 1.47 -13.84 1.58
CA MET A 84 0.70 -14.27 2.76
C MET A 84 1.25 -15.56 3.36
N LEU A 85 1.60 -16.55 2.53
CA LEU A 85 2.20 -17.80 3.01
C LEU A 85 3.57 -17.57 3.65
N TYR A 86 4.40 -16.75 3.02
CA TYR A 86 5.70 -16.37 3.57
C TYR A 86 5.56 -15.63 4.90
N LEU A 87 4.73 -14.60 4.96
CA LEU A 87 4.47 -13.84 6.19
C LEU A 87 3.92 -14.74 7.30
N LYS A 88 3.05 -15.68 6.96
CA LYS A 88 2.55 -16.69 7.92
C LYS A 88 3.67 -17.57 8.46
N SER A 89 4.62 -17.99 7.62
CA SER A 89 5.79 -18.78 8.08
C SER A 89 6.72 -17.98 8.99
N GLU A 90 6.73 -16.64 8.84
CA GLU A 90 7.46 -15.70 9.69
C GLU A 90 6.69 -15.33 10.99
N GLY A 91 5.56 -16.00 11.28
CA GLY A 91 4.77 -15.78 12.50
C GLY A 91 3.77 -14.63 12.42
N VAL A 92 3.56 -14.04 11.23
CA VAL A 92 2.50 -13.04 11.03
C VAL A 92 1.14 -13.72 11.05
N THR A 93 0.23 -13.21 11.87
CA THR A 93 -1.15 -13.70 12.00
C THR A 93 -2.17 -12.74 11.38
N ASN A 94 -1.80 -11.47 11.20
CA ASN A 94 -2.68 -10.46 10.63
C ASN A 94 -2.06 -9.85 9.37
N TYR A 95 -2.72 -10.04 8.23
CA TYR A 95 -2.38 -9.39 6.96
C TYR A 95 -3.34 -8.23 6.71
N ASP A 96 -2.82 -6.99 6.74
CA ASP A 96 -3.59 -5.78 6.50
C ASP A 96 -3.41 -5.32 5.03
N TRP A 97 -4.49 -5.33 4.27
CA TRP A 97 -4.54 -4.85 2.89
C TRP A 97 -4.37 -3.34 2.72
N GLY A 98 -4.32 -2.59 3.84
CA GLY A 98 -4.41 -1.14 3.82
C GLY A 98 -5.83 -0.65 3.52
N GLY A 99 -5.96 0.62 3.11
CA GLY A 99 -7.28 1.23 2.91
C GLY A 99 -8.13 0.58 1.84
N ILE A 100 -9.44 0.57 2.07
CA ILE A 100 -10.51 0.31 1.11
C ILE A 100 -11.23 1.65 0.88
N HIS A 101 -11.49 2.01 -0.38
CA HIS A 101 -12.16 3.27 -0.71
C HIS A 101 -13.63 3.23 -0.30
N SER A 102 -14.35 2.18 -0.72
CA SER A 102 -15.76 1.97 -0.35
C SER A 102 -16.10 0.49 -0.34
N PHE A 103 -16.90 0.08 0.64
CA PHE A 103 -17.49 -1.26 0.67
C PHE A 103 -18.82 -1.30 -0.07
N GLU A 104 -19.54 -0.19 -0.12
CA GLU A 104 -20.84 -0.06 -0.78
C GLU A 104 -20.68 0.10 -2.29
N GLU A 105 -19.71 0.92 -2.73
CA GLU A 105 -19.39 1.18 -4.13
C GLU A 105 -17.91 0.87 -4.42
N PRO A 106 -17.49 -0.40 -4.36
CA PRO A 106 -16.11 -0.78 -4.49
C PRO A 106 -15.58 -0.56 -5.90
N ASN A 107 -14.45 0.14 -6.00
CA ASN A 107 -13.69 0.27 -7.24
C ASN A 107 -12.95 -1.04 -7.59
N GLY A 108 -12.18 -1.06 -8.69
CA GLY A 108 -11.45 -2.27 -9.14
C GLY A 108 -10.39 -2.76 -8.14
N ILE A 109 -9.76 -1.85 -7.39
CA ILE A 109 -8.76 -2.20 -6.37
C ILE A 109 -9.45 -2.77 -5.13
N ASP A 110 -10.57 -2.18 -4.71
CA ASP A 110 -11.35 -2.67 -3.59
C ASP A 110 -11.88 -4.08 -3.87
N LYS A 111 -12.48 -4.29 -5.06
CA LYS A 111 -12.94 -5.62 -5.52
C LYS A 111 -11.82 -6.65 -5.53
N PHE A 112 -10.62 -6.24 -5.97
CA PHE A 112 -9.45 -7.13 -5.97
C PHE A 112 -9.09 -7.57 -4.55
N LYS A 113 -9.00 -6.63 -3.60
CA LYS A 113 -8.68 -6.92 -2.19
C LYS A 113 -9.76 -7.78 -1.53
N MET A 114 -11.03 -7.42 -1.72
CA MET A 114 -12.18 -8.14 -1.16
C MET A 114 -12.29 -9.58 -1.69
N ALA A 115 -11.80 -9.87 -2.91
CA ALA A 115 -11.80 -11.21 -3.48
C ALA A 115 -10.92 -12.21 -2.73
N PHE A 116 -9.98 -11.75 -1.90
CA PHE A 116 -9.19 -12.62 -1.01
C PHE A 116 -9.91 -12.92 0.32
N GLY A 117 -11.05 -12.30 0.57
CA GLY A 117 -11.76 -12.37 1.84
C GLY A 117 -11.17 -11.44 2.88
N GLY A 118 -11.48 -11.71 4.15
CA GLY A 118 -11.01 -10.93 5.30
C GLY A 118 -12.16 -10.16 5.97
N GLU A 119 -11.83 -9.48 7.06
CA GLU A 119 -12.76 -8.72 7.88
C GLU A 119 -12.51 -7.22 7.72
N ARG A 120 -13.60 -6.43 7.70
CA ARG A 120 -13.52 -4.98 7.79
C ARG A 120 -13.06 -4.57 9.18
N LYS A 121 -11.99 -3.75 9.24
CA LYS A 121 -11.58 -3.08 10.48
C LYS A 121 -11.55 -1.57 10.26
N GLU A 122 -12.03 -0.83 11.23
CA GLU A 122 -11.98 0.63 11.22
C GLU A 122 -10.78 1.11 12.03
N TYR A 123 -10.00 2.01 11.43
CA TYR A 123 -8.85 2.64 12.07
C TYR A 123 -9.12 4.12 12.26
N TYR A 124 -8.78 4.62 13.42
CA TYR A 124 -8.93 6.04 13.75
C TYR A 124 -7.56 6.67 13.95
N ASN A 125 -7.32 7.79 13.29
CA ASN A 125 -6.13 8.59 13.52
C ASN A 125 -6.42 9.57 14.66
N LEU A 126 -5.69 9.43 15.77
CA LEU A 126 -5.76 10.34 16.90
C LEU A 126 -4.66 11.39 16.78
N LEU A 127 -5.04 12.66 16.66
CA LEU A 127 -4.10 13.77 16.64
C LEU A 127 -4.12 14.48 18.00
N VAL A 128 -3.03 14.33 18.76
CA VAL A 128 -2.88 14.94 20.08
C VAL A 128 -1.96 16.16 20.01
N TYR A 129 -2.49 17.33 20.29
CA TYR A 129 -1.70 18.56 20.35
C TYR A 129 -1.13 18.78 21.76
N LYS A 130 0.19 18.71 21.90
CA LYS A 130 0.89 18.88 23.17
C LYS A 130 1.03 20.35 23.60
N SER A 131 0.72 21.31 22.71
CA SER A 131 0.82 22.73 23.03
C SER A 131 -0.28 23.55 22.36
N LEU A 132 -0.60 24.72 22.96
CA LEU A 132 -1.56 25.66 22.39
C LEU A 132 -1.11 26.19 21.03
N LYS A 133 0.20 26.41 20.85
CA LYS A 133 0.81 26.83 19.57
C LYS A 133 0.53 25.82 18.46
N ALA A 134 0.67 24.51 18.75
CA ALA A 134 0.37 23.46 17.79
C ALA A 134 -1.11 23.41 17.41
N LYS A 135 -2.01 23.63 18.36
CA LYS A 135 -3.47 23.72 18.10
C LYS A 135 -3.79 24.89 17.17
N ILE A 136 -3.25 26.08 17.45
CA ILE A 136 -3.45 27.29 16.64
C ILE A 136 -2.88 27.11 15.24
N TYR A 137 -1.65 26.59 15.11
CA TYR A 137 -1.04 26.29 13.80
C TYR A 137 -1.90 25.36 12.94
N ASN A 138 -2.40 24.27 13.53
CA ASN A 138 -3.23 23.32 12.78
C ASN A 138 -4.61 23.92 12.43
N PHE A 139 -5.19 24.73 13.30
CA PHE A 139 -6.43 25.45 13.02
C PHE A 139 -6.26 26.37 11.80
N ILE A 140 -5.20 27.20 11.78
CA ILE A 140 -4.86 28.08 10.67
C ILE A 140 -4.62 27.27 9.38
N LYS A 141 -3.81 26.20 9.43
CA LYS A 141 -3.53 25.33 8.29
C LYS A 141 -4.82 24.77 7.67
N ASN A 142 -5.76 24.30 8.51
CA ASN A 142 -7.03 23.73 8.05
C ASN A 142 -7.99 24.77 7.46
N MET A 143 -7.92 26.03 7.90
CA MET A 143 -8.69 27.13 7.27
C MET A 143 -8.23 27.39 5.83
N PHE A 144 -6.92 27.38 5.57
CA PHE A 144 -6.35 27.58 4.23
C PHE A 144 -6.41 26.34 3.33
N SER A 145 -6.54 25.14 3.90
CA SER A 145 -6.61 23.88 3.13
C SER A 145 -8.01 23.55 2.62
N LYS A 146 -9.06 24.17 3.14
CA LYS A 146 -10.47 23.98 2.69
C LYS A 146 -10.89 24.93 1.57
N GLY A 147 -10.00 25.79 1.08
CA GLY A 147 -10.25 26.78 0.05
C GLY A 147 -9.74 26.44 -1.35
N ASN A 148 -9.26 25.21 -1.58
CA ASN A 148 -8.84 24.73 -2.91
C ASN A 148 -9.56 23.43 -3.25
#